data_56717ed1378e3e2d2620ed62b32040e1
#
_entry.id   56717ed1378e3e2d2620ed62b32040e1
#
_cell.length_a   1.000
_cell.length_b   1.000
_cell.length_c   1.000
_cell.angle_alpha   90.00
_cell.angle_beta   90.00
_cell.angle_gamma   90.00
#
_symmetry.space_group_name_H-M   'P 1'
#
loop_
_entity.id
_entity.type
_entity.pdbx_description
1 polymer ?
#
loop_
_entity_poly.entity_id
_entity_poly.type
_entity_poly.pdbx_seq_one_letter_code
_entity_poly.pdbx_strand_id
1 'polypeptide(L)'
;PADTLVDLFAGGCAITHAALLSRKYNNVIANDLTQGPNVFRDAINGEFDDMQGGITRDEFLASDDDAIKLLYSFGNNRSSYLWSPELESVKVPAERMLSAPSMHERRIAYKAFLRALKKYVDNNGTKKLAKSNGIGELQGLERLQWLQGLERLERLQGLEGLERLQGLEISNLDYRIVDVPEDAVVYADPPYRNTGHEAYADFSSTEFDAWLSVVPFPVYISEFTCPDGCVEIASKERRASMAAKTPTTVTERLFIQQRFVSM
;
A
#
# COMPACT_ATOMS: atom_id res chain seq x y z
N PRO A 1 -7.56 -2.46 27.87
CA PRO A 1 -7.24 -2.65 26.47
C PRO A 1 -8.26 -1.84 25.66
N ALA A 2 -7.78 -1.10 24.66
CA ALA A 2 -8.64 -0.33 23.79
C ALA A 2 -9.50 -1.27 22.94
N ASP A 3 -10.75 -0.90 22.72
CA ASP A 3 -11.71 -1.67 21.94
C ASP A 3 -11.70 -1.27 20.46
N THR A 4 -11.28 -0.06 20.16
CA THR A 4 -11.28 0.56 18.84
C THR A 4 -9.89 0.99 18.40
N LEU A 5 -9.54 0.74 17.12
CA LEU A 5 -8.42 1.39 16.44
C LEU A 5 -8.96 2.42 15.45
N VAL A 6 -8.41 3.62 15.48
CA VAL A 6 -8.66 4.66 14.45
C VAL A 6 -7.38 4.86 13.63
N ASP A 7 -7.43 4.50 12.34
CA ASP A 7 -6.39 4.71 11.35
C ASP A 7 -6.71 5.98 10.56
N LEU A 8 -6.11 7.11 10.98
CA LEU A 8 -6.48 8.45 10.52
C LEU A 8 -6.04 8.76 9.07
N PHE A 9 -5.02 8.08 8.58
CA PHE A 9 -4.47 8.23 7.23
C PHE A 9 -4.27 6.84 6.64
N ALA A 10 -5.39 6.12 6.46
CA ALA A 10 -5.37 4.69 6.14
C ALA A 10 -4.76 4.37 4.77
N GLY A 11 -4.78 5.31 3.81
CA GLY A 11 -4.20 5.13 2.49
C GLY A 11 -4.65 3.83 1.83
N GLY A 12 -3.69 2.90 1.64
CA GLY A 12 -3.95 1.54 1.15
C GLY A 12 -4.38 0.54 2.22
N CYS A 13 -4.75 0.98 3.42
CA CYS A 13 -5.26 0.19 4.53
C CYS A 13 -4.31 -0.89 5.08
N ALA A 14 -2.99 -0.67 5.03
CA ALA A 14 -2.04 -1.66 5.54
C ALA A 14 -2.16 -1.88 7.06
N ILE A 15 -2.31 -0.80 7.83
CA ILE A 15 -2.48 -0.84 9.29
C ILE A 15 -3.88 -1.33 9.65
N THR A 16 -4.91 -0.81 8.98
CA THR A 16 -6.29 -1.30 9.08
C THR A 16 -6.36 -2.81 8.89
N HIS A 17 -5.75 -3.34 7.82
CA HIS A 17 -5.70 -4.78 7.53
C HIS A 17 -4.98 -5.57 8.64
N ALA A 18 -3.82 -5.09 9.09
CA ALA A 18 -3.10 -5.72 10.20
C ALA A 18 -3.92 -5.73 11.50
N ALA A 19 -4.66 -4.66 11.78
CA ALA A 19 -5.52 -4.57 12.95
C ALA A 19 -6.67 -5.58 12.90
N LEU A 20 -7.35 -5.68 11.76
CA LEU A 20 -8.42 -6.66 11.53
C LEU A 20 -7.92 -8.11 11.69
N LEU A 21 -6.76 -8.44 11.10
CA LEU A 21 -6.14 -9.76 11.23
C LEU A 21 -5.72 -10.06 12.67
N SER A 22 -5.27 -9.07 13.42
CA SER A 22 -4.78 -9.24 14.79
C SER A 22 -5.88 -9.64 15.77
N ARG A 23 -7.15 -9.29 15.47
CA ARG A 23 -8.32 -9.44 16.33
C ARG A 23 -8.14 -8.83 17.73
N LYS A 24 -7.29 -7.80 17.82
CA LYS A 24 -7.05 -7.08 19.08
C LYS A 24 -8.12 -6.03 19.36
N TYR A 25 -8.77 -5.56 18.31
CA TYR A 25 -9.79 -4.52 18.36
C TYR A 25 -11.10 -5.11 17.84
N ASN A 26 -12.20 -4.75 18.48
CA ASN A 26 -13.55 -5.13 18.02
C ASN A 26 -14.01 -4.19 16.88
N ASN A 27 -13.52 -2.94 16.92
CA ASN A 27 -13.84 -1.93 15.91
C ASN A 27 -12.55 -1.35 15.30
N VAL A 28 -12.59 -1.11 14.00
CA VAL A 28 -11.52 -0.43 13.27
C VAL A 28 -12.13 0.65 12.40
N ILE A 29 -11.77 1.90 12.63
CA ILE A 29 -12.19 3.05 11.82
C ILE A 29 -11.03 3.39 10.88
N ALA A 30 -11.23 3.18 9.58
CA ALA A 30 -10.28 3.54 8.54
C ALA A 30 -10.69 4.85 7.89
N ASN A 31 -9.94 5.91 8.14
CA ASN A 31 -10.17 7.22 7.55
C ASN A 31 -9.07 7.58 6.56
N ASP A 32 -9.45 8.14 5.42
CA ASP A 32 -8.53 8.77 4.47
C ASP A 32 -9.31 9.72 3.56
N LEU A 33 -8.71 10.84 3.17
CA LEU A 33 -9.32 11.76 2.20
C LEU A 33 -9.46 11.13 0.80
N THR A 34 -8.65 10.12 0.49
CA THR A 34 -8.72 9.38 -0.77
C THR A 34 -9.72 8.22 -0.69
N GLN A 35 -9.97 7.58 -1.84
CA GLN A 35 -10.84 6.40 -1.92
C GLN A 35 -10.16 5.08 -1.50
N GLY A 36 -8.96 5.14 -0.92
CA GLY A 36 -8.22 3.94 -0.50
C GLY A 36 -9.01 2.99 0.38
N PRO A 37 -9.62 3.46 1.49
CA PRO A 37 -10.43 2.61 2.36
C PRO A 37 -11.66 2.02 1.67
N ASN A 38 -12.31 2.75 0.77
CA ASN A 38 -13.43 2.24 -0.01
C ASN A 38 -12.99 1.12 -0.96
N VAL A 39 -11.89 1.30 -1.70
CA VAL A 39 -11.29 0.26 -2.55
C VAL A 39 -10.91 -0.98 -1.73
N PHE A 40 -10.36 -0.79 -0.53
CA PHE A 40 -10.04 -1.89 0.37
C PHE A 40 -11.28 -2.68 0.78
N ARG A 41 -12.36 -2.01 1.20
CA ARG A 41 -13.65 -2.65 1.54
C ARG A 41 -14.23 -3.40 0.34
N ASP A 42 -14.23 -2.78 -0.83
CA ASP A 42 -14.80 -3.34 -2.04
C ASP A 42 -14.01 -4.59 -2.48
N ALA A 43 -12.68 -4.58 -2.32
CA ALA A 43 -11.84 -5.75 -2.54
C ALA A 43 -12.18 -6.91 -1.60
N ILE A 44 -12.46 -6.62 -0.33
CA ILE A 44 -12.87 -7.64 0.66
C ILE A 44 -14.24 -8.22 0.34
N ASN A 45 -15.15 -7.40 -0.21
CA ASN A 45 -16.48 -7.82 -0.64
C ASN A 45 -16.46 -8.60 -1.98
N GLY A 46 -15.27 -8.81 -2.59
CA GLY A 46 -15.14 -9.53 -3.85
C GLY A 46 -15.51 -8.73 -5.10
N GLU A 47 -15.68 -7.41 -4.99
CA GLU A 47 -16.06 -6.56 -6.13
C GLU A 47 -15.02 -6.58 -7.26
N PHE A 48 -13.79 -7.05 -6.96
CA PHE A 48 -12.69 -7.14 -7.92
C PHE A 48 -12.30 -8.56 -8.31
N ASP A 49 -13.10 -9.57 -7.94
CA ASP A 49 -12.80 -10.97 -8.23
C ASP A 49 -12.70 -11.26 -9.75
N ASP A 50 -13.48 -10.55 -10.55
CA ASP A 50 -13.44 -10.60 -12.01
C ASP A 50 -12.48 -9.59 -12.64
N MET A 51 -11.74 -8.83 -11.85
CA MET A 51 -10.82 -7.81 -12.37
C MET A 51 -9.66 -8.47 -13.12
N GLN A 52 -9.55 -8.17 -14.41
CA GLN A 52 -8.43 -8.64 -15.21
C GLN A 52 -7.15 -7.88 -14.85
N GLY A 53 -6.10 -8.60 -14.48
CA GLY A 53 -4.78 -8.04 -14.26
C GLY A 53 -4.08 -7.58 -15.54
N GLY A 54 -2.94 -6.93 -15.38
CA GLY A 54 -2.10 -6.53 -16.50
C GLY A 54 -2.53 -5.25 -17.19
N ILE A 55 -2.87 -4.24 -16.39
CA ILE A 55 -3.14 -2.87 -16.84
C ILE A 55 -1.84 -2.24 -17.35
N THR A 56 -1.84 -1.74 -18.57
CA THR A 56 -0.71 -1.00 -19.17
C THR A 56 -0.62 0.42 -18.61
N ARG A 57 0.52 1.08 -18.84
CA ARG A 57 0.69 2.49 -18.49
C ARG A 57 -0.35 3.39 -19.15
N ASP A 58 -0.64 3.16 -20.44
CA ASP A 58 -1.62 3.96 -21.17
C ASP A 58 -3.04 3.73 -20.63
N GLU A 59 -3.42 2.49 -20.33
CA GLU A 59 -4.69 2.16 -19.67
C GLU A 59 -4.77 2.79 -18.27
N PHE A 60 -3.69 2.74 -17.49
CA PHE A 60 -3.62 3.40 -16.18
C PHE A 60 -3.79 4.92 -16.29
N LEU A 61 -3.09 5.58 -17.23
CA LEU A 61 -3.17 7.03 -17.39
C LEU A 61 -4.56 7.48 -17.86
N ALA A 62 -5.20 6.69 -18.72
CA ALA A 62 -6.53 6.97 -19.26
C ALA A 62 -7.68 6.61 -18.29
N SER A 63 -7.41 5.83 -17.24
CA SER A 63 -8.44 5.40 -16.29
C SER A 63 -8.75 6.48 -15.27
N ASP A 64 -10.03 6.63 -14.91
CA ASP A 64 -10.50 7.38 -13.75
C ASP A 64 -10.96 6.44 -12.61
N ASP A 65 -10.79 5.12 -12.79
CA ASP A 65 -11.14 4.10 -11.82
C ASP A 65 -10.20 4.14 -10.61
N ASP A 66 -10.76 4.32 -9.42
CA ASP A 66 -10.01 4.43 -8.17
C ASP A 66 -9.23 3.17 -7.83
N ALA A 67 -9.76 1.98 -8.13
CA ALA A 67 -9.08 0.72 -7.89
C ALA A 67 -7.86 0.57 -8.81
N ILE A 68 -8.01 0.88 -10.10
CA ILE A 68 -6.89 0.89 -11.05
C ILE A 68 -5.84 1.90 -10.60
N LYS A 69 -6.25 3.12 -10.27
CA LYS A 69 -5.34 4.18 -9.79
C LYS A 69 -4.60 3.78 -8.51
N LEU A 70 -5.25 3.11 -7.58
CA LEU A 70 -4.62 2.67 -6.34
C LEU A 70 -3.70 1.48 -6.55
N LEU A 71 -4.19 0.42 -7.21
CA LEU A 71 -3.50 -0.86 -7.32
C LEU A 71 -2.29 -0.80 -8.27
N TYR A 72 -2.37 0.00 -9.33
CA TYR A 72 -1.33 0.09 -10.36
C TYR A 72 -0.45 1.34 -10.23
N SER A 73 -0.51 2.05 -9.10
CA SER A 73 0.41 3.16 -8.82
C SER A 73 1.55 2.79 -7.89
N PHE A 74 2.69 3.45 -8.08
CA PHE A 74 3.84 3.30 -7.20
C PHE A 74 3.55 3.90 -5.82
N GLY A 75 3.69 3.08 -4.77
CA GLY A 75 3.40 3.52 -3.40
C GLY A 75 1.96 3.96 -3.17
N ASN A 76 1.01 3.48 -3.99
CA ASN A 76 -0.42 3.83 -3.95
C ASN A 76 -0.68 5.34 -4.12
N ASN A 77 0.23 6.06 -4.79
CA ASN A 77 0.13 7.51 -4.97
C ASN A 77 -0.85 7.96 -6.06
N ARG A 78 -1.50 7.02 -6.76
CA ARG A 78 -2.55 7.22 -7.77
C ARG A 78 -2.12 8.00 -9.03
N SER A 79 -0.92 8.53 -9.08
CA SER A 79 -0.41 9.35 -10.18
C SER A 79 0.71 8.69 -10.97
N SER A 80 1.61 8.00 -10.29
CA SER A 80 2.79 7.39 -10.90
C SER A 80 2.56 5.89 -11.15
N TYR A 81 2.59 5.50 -12.41
CA TYR A 81 2.41 4.08 -12.77
C TYR A 81 3.49 3.18 -12.15
N LEU A 82 3.06 1.99 -11.73
CA LEU A 82 3.82 1.06 -10.90
C LEU A 82 5.14 0.59 -11.49
N TRP A 83 5.20 0.34 -12.80
CA TRP A 83 6.36 -0.29 -13.44
C TRP A 83 7.14 0.65 -14.36
N SER A 84 8.46 0.47 -14.42
CA SER A 84 9.26 1.10 -15.46
C SER A 84 8.87 0.54 -16.83
N PRO A 85 9.14 1.28 -17.94
CA PRO A 85 8.80 0.81 -19.29
C PRO A 85 9.40 -0.57 -19.64
N GLU A 86 10.60 -0.86 -19.13
CA GLU A 86 11.23 -2.15 -19.36
C GLU A 86 10.50 -3.29 -18.62
N LEU A 87 10.07 -3.05 -17.37
CA LEU A 87 9.35 -4.04 -16.58
C LEU A 87 7.90 -4.21 -17.03
N GLU A 88 7.25 -3.15 -17.45
CA GLU A 88 5.88 -3.18 -17.97
C GLU A 88 5.73 -4.22 -19.08
N SER A 89 6.69 -4.26 -20.02
CA SER A 89 6.65 -5.20 -21.14
C SER A 89 6.59 -6.68 -20.72
N VAL A 90 7.07 -7.00 -19.52
CA VAL A 90 7.08 -8.36 -18.96
C VAL A 90 5.93 -8.56 -17.99
N LYS A 91 5.67 -7.57 -17.12
CA LYS A 91 4.68 -7.67 -16.03
C LYS A 91 3.25 -7.72 -16.55
N VAL A 92 2.90 -6.87 -17.51
CA VAL A 92 1.56 -6.84 -18.09
C VAL A 92 1.13 -8.19 -18.71
N PRO A 93 1.92 -8.82 -19.60
CA PRO A 93 1.56 -10.14 -20.10
C PRO A 93 1.53 -11.23 -19.02
N ALA A 94 2.35 -11.12 -17.99
CA ALA A 94 2.36 -12.05 -16.88
C ALA A 94 1.06 -11.99 -16.07
N GLU A 95 0.62 -10.81 -15.68
CA GLU A 95 -0.65 -10.63 -14.95
C GLU A 95 -1.85 -11.04 -15.80
N ARG A 96 -1.88 -10.68 -17.08
CA ARG A 96 -2.93 -11.15 -18.01
C ARG A 96 -2.97 -12.68 -18.13
N MET A 97 -1.81 -13.34 -18.03
CA MET A 97 -1.76 -14.81 -18.01
C MET A 97 -2.43 -15.38 -16.76
N LEU A 98 -2.25 -14.73 -15.62
CA LEU A 98 -2.72 -15.22 -14.32
C LEU A 98 -4.20 -14.94 -14.10
N SER A 99 -4.66 -13.77 -14.51
CA SER A 99 -6.07 -13.36 -14.43
C SER A 99 -6.91 -13.81 -15.62
N ALA A 100 -6.33 -14.56 -16.56
CA ALA A 100 -7.05 -14.98 -17.76
C ALA A 100 -8.23 -15.90 -17.43
N PRO A 101 -9.46 -15.56 -17.83
CA PRO A 101 -10.66 -16.30 -17.49
C PRO A 101 -10.77 -17.66 -18.20
N SER A 102 -9.97 -17.87 -19.26
CA SER A 102 -9.97 -19.12 -20.00
C SER A 102 -8.57 -19.67 -20.28
N MET A 103 -8.45 -20.98 -20.44
CA MET A 103 -7.19 -21.63 -20.86
C MET A 103 -6.70 -21.16 -22.23
N HIS A 104 -7.59 -20.71 -23.10
CA HIS A 104 -7.23 -20.17 -24.40
C HIS A 104 -6.51 -18.83 -24.24
N GLU A 105 -7.09 -17.88 -23.51
CA GLU A 105 -6.51 -16.57 -23.22
C GLU A 105 -5.23 -16.68 -22.42
N ARG A 106 -5.19 -17.58 -21.43
CA ARG A 106 -3.97 -17.89 -20.66
C ARG A 106 -2.81 -18.32 -21.56
N ARG A 107 -3.07 -19.17 -22.55
CA ARG A 107 -2.04 -19.60 -23.52
C ARG A 107 -1.55 -18.45 -24.40
N ILE A 108 -2.42 -17.53 -24.80
CA ILE A 108 -2.05 -16.35 -25.58
C ILE A 108 -1.15 -15.44 -24.74
N ALA A 109 -1.58 -15.11 -23.52
CA ALA A 109 -0.85 -14.28 -22.60
C ALA A 109 0.51 -14.91 -22.20
N TYR A 110 0.56 -16.23 -21.97
CA TYR A 110 1.78 -16.96 -21.69
C TYR A 110 2.81 -16.87 -22.85
N LYS A 111 2.35 -17.00 -24.10
CA LYS A 111 3.26 -16.82 -25.26
C LYS A 111 3.78 -15.39 -25.37
N ALA A 112 2.94 -14.40 -25.04
CA ALA A 112 3.35 -12.99 -25.00
C ALA A 112 4.38 -12.76 -23.89
N PHE A 113 4.12 -13.28 -22.69
CA PHE A 113 5.03 -13.24 -21.55
C PHE A 113 6.40 -13.84 -21.88
N LEU A 114 6.46 -15.05 -22.43
CA LEU A 114 7.73 -15.70 -22.78
C LEU A 114 8.54 -14.90 -23.79
N ARG A 115 7.89 -14.30 -24.79
CA ARG A 115 8.57 -13.42 -25.76
C ARG A 115 9.13 -12.15 -25.11
N ALA A 116 8.34 -11.52 -24.27
CA ALA A 116 8.74 -10.32 -23.54
C ALA A 116 9.89 -10.61 -22.57
N LEU A 117 9.80 -11.71 -21.82
CA LEU A 117 10.83 -12.16 -20.89
C LEU A 117 12.16 -12.43 -21.61
N LYS A 118 12.13 -13.14 -22.75
CA LYS A 118 13.33 -13.38 -23.57
C LYS A 118 13.97 -12.07 -24.00
N LYS A 119 13.18 -11.15 -24.57
CA LYS A 119 13.66 -9.83 -25.00
C LYS A 119 14.27 -9.04 -23.84
N TYR A 120 13.63 -9.08 -22.66
CA TYR A 120 14.13 -8.41 -21.46
C TYR A 120 15.48 -8.99 -21.01
N VAL A 121 15.61 -10.31 -20.99
CA VAL A 121 16.85 -11.02 -20.62
C VAL A 121 17.96 -10.74 -21.62
N ASP A 122 17.67 -10.80 -22.90
CA ASP A 122 18.64 -10.52 -23.97
C ASP A 122 19.19 -9.08 -23.85
N ASN A 123 18.36 -8.12 -23.51
CA ASN A 123 18.73 -6.70 -23.38
C ASN A 123 19.42 -6.34 -22.06
N ASN A 124 19.07 -7.00 -20.96
CA ASN A 124 19.46 -6.59 -19.61
C ASN A 124 20.33 -7.63 -18.89
N GLY A 125 20.44 -8.84 -19.44
CA GLY A 125 21.09 -9.99 -18.80
C GLY A 125 20.32 -10.54 -17.60
N THR A 126 20.53 -11.81 -17.30
CA THR A 126 19.87 -12.51 -16.17
C THR A 126 20.20 -11.91 -14.80
N LYS A 127 21.42 -11.33 -14.65
CA LYS A 127 21.85 -10.68 -13.39
C LYS A 127 21.02 -9.46 -13.01
N LYS A 128 20.50 -8.71 -13.99
CA LYS A 128 19.67 -7.52 -13.70
C LYS A 128 18.28 -7.92 -13.23
N LEU A 129 17.75 -9.02 -13.76
CA LEU A 129 16.50 -9.62 -13.32
C LEU A 129 16.61 -10.14 -11.88
N ALA A 130 17.67 -10.86 -11.56
CA ALA A 130 17.96 -11.37 -10.22
C ALA A 130 18.18 -10.24 -9.19
N LYS A 131 18.82 -9.14 -9.60
CA LYS A 131 19.17 -8.02 -8.72
C LYS A 131 17.97 -7.13 -8.39
N SER A 132 17.00 -7.01 -9.30
CA SER A 132 15.77 -6.20 -9.08
C SER A 132 14.81 -6.84 -8.08
N ASN A 133 14.92 -8.14 -7.80
CA ASN A 133 13.95 -8.90 -7.00
C ASN A 133 14.56 -9.79 -5.91
N GLY A 134 15.85 -9.73 -5.65
CA GLY A 134 16.52 -10.55 -4.61
C GLY A 134 16.55 -12.05 -4.89
N ILE A 135 16.40 -12.48 -6.15
CA ILE A 135 16.27 -13.88 -6.54
C ILE A 135 17.53 -14.34 -7.28
N GLY A 136 18.21 -15.34 -6.70
CA GLY A 136 19.22 -16.12 -7.38
C GLY A 136 18.57 -17.18 -8.27
N GLU A 137 19.16 -17.41 -9.42
CA GLU A 137 18.90 -18.44 -10.44
C GLU A 137 17.47 -18.93 -10.72
N LEU A 138 16.94 -18.62 -11.89
CA LEU A 138 15.64 -19.03 -12.41
C LEU A 138 15.61 -20.52 -12.81
N GLN A 139 14.98 -21.39 -12.03
CA GLN A 139 14.61 -22.75 -12.42
C GLN A 139 13.11 -23.01 -12.16
N GLY A 140 12.32 -23.21 -13.22
CA GLY A 140 10.95 -23.70 -13.18
C GLY A 140 9.83 -22.65 -13.00
N LEU A 141 8.59 -23.10 -13.22
CA LEU A 141 7.37 -22.33 -13.08
C LEU A 141 7.11 -21.81 -11.65
N GLU A 142 7.67 -22.47 -10.64
CA GLU A 142 7.64 -22.06 -9.23
C GLU A 142 8.27 -20.69 -8.98
N ARG A 143 9.04 -20.19 -9.94
CA ARG A 143 9.72 -18.90 -9.89
C ARG A 143 8.95 -17.74 -10.52
N LEU A 144 7.75 -18.02 -11.03
CA LEU A 144 6.80 -16.96 -11.39
C LEU A 144 6.24 -16.24 -10.16
N GLN A 145 6.42 -16.76 -8.94
CA GLN A 145 6.11 -16.09 -7.67
C GLN A 145 6.87 -14.77 -7.45
N TRP A 146 7.99 -14.55 -8.16
CA TRP A 146 8.68 -13.27 -8.11
C TRP A 146 7.99 -12.14 -8.89
N LEU A 147 6.92 -12.43 -9.61
CA LEU A 147 6.03 -11.42 -10.15
C LEU A 147 5.29 -10.79 -8.96
N GLN A 148 5.95 -9.85 -8.28
CA GLN A 148 5.37 -9.15 -7.10
C GLN A 148 4.01 -8.48 -7.37
N GLY A 149 3.59 -8.36 -8.64
CA GLY A 149 2.21 -8.06 -9.01
C GLY A 149 1.23 -9.15 -8.58
N LEU A 150 1.67 -10.42 -8.53
CA LEU A 150 0.86 -11.52 -8.00
C LEU A 150 0.56 -11.40 -6.51
N GLU A 151 1.52 -10.95 -5.71
CA GLU A 151 1.26 -10.71 -4.29
C GLU A 151 0.11 -9.72 -4.06
N ARG A 152 -0.20 -8.86 -5.03
CA ARG A 152 -1.32 -7.93 -4.93
C ARG A 152 -2.64 -8.59 -5.30
N LEU A 153 -2.68 -9.41 -6.35
CA LEU A 153 -3.83 -10.25 -6.65
C LEU A 153 -4.02 -11.33 -5.58
N GLU A 154 -2.95 -11.94 -5.09
CA GLU A 154 -2.99 -12.86 -3.94
C GLU A 154 -3.37 -12.15 -2.63
N ARG A 155 -3.00 -10.88 -2.45
CA ARG A 155 -3.49 -10.07 -1.32
C ARG A 155 -4.97 -9.75 -1.46
N LEU A 156 -5.46 -9.45 -2.64
CA LEU A 156 -6.89 -9.29 -2.90
C LEU A 156 -7.62 -10.63 -2.67
N GLN A 157 -7.11 -11.75 -3.17
CA GLN A 157 -7.65 -13.09 -2.92
C GLN A 157 -7.46 -13.55 -1.47
N GLY A 158 -6.38 -13.15 -0.81
CA GLY A 158 -6.15 -13.37 0.63
C GLY A 158 -7.11 -12.59 1.52
N LEU A 159 -7.82 -11.59 0.97
CA LEU A 159 -8.90 -10.87 1.66
C LEU A 159 -10.21 -11.68 1.71
N GLU A 160 -10.38 -12.72 0.87
CA GLU A 160 -11.56 -13.60 0.86
C GLU A 160 -11.84 -14.25 2.23
N GLY A 161 -10.81 -14.42 3.07
CA GLY A 161 -10.95 -14.91 4.44
C GLY A 161 -11.45 -13.89 5.46
N LEU A 162 -11.61 -12.64 5.04
CA LEU A 162 -12.09 -11.55 5.89
C LEU A 162 -13.62 -11.37 5.82
N GLU A 163 -14.39 -12.41 5.48
CA GLU A 163 -15.88 -12.45 5.54
C GLU A 163 -16.47 -11.93 6.86
N ARG A 164 -15.62 -11.38 7.74
CA ARG A 164 -15.90 -10.97 9.11
C ARG A 164 -15.36 -9.59 9.41
N LEU A 165 -15.57 -8.65 8.51
CA LEU A 165 -15.38 -7.24 8.80
C LEU A 165 -16.50 -6.69 9.71
N GLN A 166 -16.94 -7.51 10.67
CA GLN A 166 -17.68 -6.98 11.80
C GLN A 166 -16.75 -5.96 12.47
N GLY A 167 -17.18 -4.71 12.46
CA GLY A 167 -16.48 -3.62 13.11
C GLY A 167 -15.53 -2.80 12.22
N LEU A 168 -15.50 -2.98 10.89
CA LEU A 168 -14.84 -2.00 10.02
C LEU A 168 -15.78 -0.86 9.66
N GLU A 169 -15.40 0.35 10.02
CA GLU A 169 -16.02 1.60 9.60
C GLU A 169 -15.07 2.36 8.66
N ILE A 170 -15.64 2.98 7.63
CA ILE A 170 -14.88 3.77 6.67
C ILE A 170 -15.37 5.20 6.68
N SER A 171 -14.45 6.15 6.70
CA SER A 171 -14.74 7.56 6.53
C SER A 171 -13.76 8.20 5.54
N ASN A 172 -14.23 9.24 4.84
CA ASN A 172 -13.42 10.06 3.93
C ASN A 172 -13.44 11.50 4.41
N LEU A 173 -13.03 11.70 5.66
CA LEU A 173 -13.07 12.97 6.36
C LEU A 173 -11.66 13.56 6.50
N ASP A 174 -11.59 14.87 6.65
CA ASP A 174 -10.39 15.51 7.16
C ASP A 174 -10.07 14.95 8.57
N TYR A 175 -8.80 14.61 8.82
CA TYR A 175 -8.37 14.00 10.09
C TYR A 175 -8.78 14.82 11.32
N ARG A 176 -8.98 16.13 11.17
CA ARG A 176 -9.33 17.08 12.24
C ARG A 176 -10.76 16.92 12.74
N ILE A 177 -11.64 16.31 11.92
CA ILE A 177 -13.07 16.17 12.22
C ILE A 177 -13.52 14.71 12.32
N VAL A 178 -12.59 13.76 12.31
CA VAL A 178 -12.90 12.34 12.55
C VAL A 178 -13.36 12.20 14.00
N ASP A 179 -14.49 11.53 14.18
CA ASP A 179 -14.99 11.20 15.53
C ASP A 179 -14.13 10.07 16.12
N VAL A 180 -13.50 10.34 17.24
CA VAL A 180 -12.58 9.42 17.92
C VAL A 180 -13.21 8.97 19.24
N PRO A 181 -13.57 7.66 19.37
CA PRO A 181 -14.09 7.12 20.63
C PRO A 181 -13.09 7.30 21.80
N GLU A 182 -13.59 7.48 23.01
CA GLU A 182 -12.77 7.76 24.21
C GLU A 182 -11.74 6.64 24.52
N ASP A 183 -12.07 5.40 24.16
CA ASP A 183 -11.24 4.21 24.40
C ASP A 183 -10.40 3.79 23.18
N ALA A 184 -10.36 4.63 22.13
CA ALA A 184 -9.66 4.29 20.90
C ALA A 184 -8.13 4.43 21.02
N VAL A 185 -7.43 3.54 20.34
CA VAL A 185 -6.03 3.78 19.91
C VAL A 185 -6.06 4.52 18.58
N VAL A 186 -5.43 5.67 18.52
CA VAL A 186 -5.35 6.48 17.30
C VAL A 186 -3.98 6.33 16.67
N TYR A 187 -3.95 5.92 15.41
CA TYR A 187 -2.73 5.81 14.61
C TYR A 187 -2.78 6.79 13.44
N ALA A 188 -1.67 7.43 13.15
CA ALA A 188 -1.51 8.35 12.05
C ALA A 188 -0.21 8.05 11.27
N ASP A 189 -0.35 7.83 9.96
CA ASP A 189 0.75 7.75 8.99
C ASP A 189 0.57 8.87 7.96
N PRO A 190 0.76 10.14 8.37
CA PRO A 190 0.50 11.29 7.52
C PRO A 190 1.49 11.33 6.36
N PRO A 191 1.21 12.11 5.31
CA PRO A 191 2.19 12.38 4.25
C PRO A 191 3.49 12.89 4.86
N TYR A 192 4.59 12.16 4.63
CA TYR A 192 5.88 12.47 5.27
C TYR A 192 6.39 13.85 4.85
N ARG A 193 6.99 14.54 5.81
CA ARG A 193 7.59 15.85 5.59
C ARG A 193 8.62 15.77 4.47
N ASN A 194 8.59 16.74 3.56
CA ASN A 194 9.48 16.83 2.39
C ASN A 194 9.29 15.77 1.30
N THR A 195 8.19 15.02 1.31
CA THR A 195 7.81 14.16 0.18
C THR A 195 6.77 14.89 -0.66
N GLY A 196 7.20 15.44 -1.81
CA GLY A 196 6.30 16.16 -2.72
C GLY A 196 5.39 15.20 -3.49
N HIS A 197 4.32 14.72 -2.88
CA HIS A 197 3.28 13.93 -3.55
C HIS A 197 2.08 14.81 -3.88
N GLU A 198 1.76 14.92 -5.17
CA GLU A 198 0.60 15.68 -5.67
C GLU A 198 -0.73 15.25 -5.02
N ALA A 199 -0.87 13.97 -4.66
CA ALA A 199 -2.06 13.44 -4.00
C ALA A 199 -2.35 14.05 -2.62
N TYR A 200 -1.36 14.71 -2.01
CA TYR A 200 -1.44 15.31 -0.68
C TYR A 200 -0.96 16.77 -0.69
N ALA A 201 -1.14 17.45 -1.82
CA ALA A 201 -0.69 18.84 -2.00
C ALA A 201 -1.27 19.80 -0.94
N ASP A 202 -2.45 19.49 -0.42
CA ASP A 202 -3.15 20.28 0.60
C ASP A 202 -2.79 19.89 2.05
N PHE A 203 -1.95 18.87 2.26
CA PHE A 203 -1.54 18.50 3.62
C PHE A 203 -0.45 19.44 4.15
N SER A 204 -0.72 20.06 5.29
CA SER A 204 0.21 20.93 6.01
C SER A 204 0.74 20.24 7.27
N SER A 205 2.02 19.92 7.31
CA SER A 205 2.66 19.37 8.51
C SER A 205 2.60 20.33 9.70
N THR A 206 2.61 21.64 9.45
CA THR A 206 2.47 22.66 10.50
C THR A 206 1.06 22.64 11.11
N GLU A 207 0.02 22.50 10.29
CA GLU A 207 -1.35 22.37 10.78
C GLU A 207 -1.56 21.04 11.52
N PHE A 208 -0.92 19.97 11.07
CA PHE A 208 -0.95 18.68 11.76
C PHE A 208 -0.28 18.77 13.13
N ASP A 209 0.89 19.42 13.24
CA ASP A 209 1.56 19.65 14.54
C ASP A 209 0.69 20.52 15.48
N ALA A 210 0.07 21.55 14.95
CA ALA A 210 -0.85 22.38 15.73
C ALA A 210 -2.04 21.57 16.25
N TRP A 211 -2.63 20.73 15.39
CA TRP A 211 -3.71 19.82 15.79
C TRP A 211 -3.25 18.80 16.84
N LEU A 212 -2.07 18.16 16.66
CA LEU A 212 -1.48 17.25 17.66
C LEU A 212 -1.31 17.91 19.03
N SER A 213 -1.03 19.21 19.06
CA SER A 213 -0.80 19.93 20.31
C SER A 213 -2.06 20.07 21.17
N VAL A 214 -3.25 20.01 20.59
CA VAL A 214 -4.54 20.29 21.24
C VAL A 214 -5.48 19.11 21.40
N VAL A 215 -5.30 18.02 20.61
CA VAL A 215 -6.21 16.86 20.70
C VAL A 215 -6.18 16.23 22.09
N PRO A 216 -7.34 15.81 22.65
CA PRO A 216 -7.44 15.33 24.02
C PRO A 216 -7.01 13.86 24.22
N PHE A 217 -6.61 13.16 23.17
CA PHE A 217 -6.25 11.75 23.16
C PHE A 217 -4.83 11.51 22.61
N PRO A 218 -4.19 10.39 22.98
CA PRO A 218 -2.88 10.03 22.43
C PRO A 218 -3.00 9.60 20.96
N VAL A 219 -2.05 10.08 20.13
CA VAL A 219 -1.90 9.70 18.73
C VAL A 219 -0.53 9.04 18.53
N TYR A 220 -0.50 7.84 17.99
CA TYR A 220 0.72 7.13 17.58
C TYR A 220 1.05 7.52 16.14
N ILE A 221 2.20 8.13 15.91
CA ILE A 221 2.54 8.76 14.64
C ILE A 221 3.73 8.05 14.00
N SER A 222 3.55 7.54 12.77
CA SER A 222 4.66 7.07 11.94
C SER A 222 5.25 8.23 11.14
N GLU A 223 6.55 8.49 11.28
CA GLU A 223 7.24 9.59 10.58
C GLU A 223 8.76 9.33 10.60
N PHE A 224 9.50 9.97 9.69
CA PHE A 224 10.96 9.96 9.71
C PHE A 224 11.53 11.00 10.69
N THR A 225 10.84 12.10 10.88
CA THR A 225 11.26 13.23 11.70
C THR A 225 10.27 13.42 12.84
N CYS A 226 10.78 13.62 14.05
CA CYS A 226 9.95 13.85 15.23
C CYS A 226 9.04 15.06 15.05
N PRO A 227 7.71 14.91 15.16
CA PRO A 227 6.79 16.03 15.18
C PRO A 227 7.01 16.90 16.45
N ASP A 228 6.64 18.18 16.38
CA ASP A 228 6.79 19.09 17.51
C ASP A 228 5.98 18.61 18.74
N GLY A 229 6.61 18.63 19.90
CA GLY A 229 5.99 18.19 21.15
C GLY A 229 5.78 16.67 21.29
N CYS A 230 6.40 15.88 20.41
CA CYS A 230 6.36 14.42 20.45
C CYS A 230 7.69 13.82 20.93
N VAL A 231 7.65 12.54 21.28
CA VAL A 231 8.83 11.73 21.63
C VAL A 231 8.81 10.41 20.89
N GLU A 232 9.98 9.91 20.51
CA GLU A 232 10.13 8.60 19.90
C GLU A 232 9.90 7.50 20.94
N ILE A 233 9.06 6.52 20.60
CA ILE A 233 8.76 5.37 21.45
C ILE A 233 9.21 4.05 20.82
N ALA A 234 9.40 4.02 19.51
CA ALA A 234 9.94 2.86 18.80
C ALA A 234 10.60 3.31 17.48
N SER A 235 11.56 2.51 17.01
CA SER A 235 12.13 2.68 15.67
C SER A 235 12.49 1.36 15.05
N LYS A 236 12.47 1.32 13.70
CA LYS A 236 12.81 0.15 12.91
C LYS A 236 13.61 0.55 11.68
N GLU A 237 14.79 -0.05 11.55
CA GLU A 237 15.55 0.06 10.33
C GLU A 237 14.96 -0.83 9.23
N ARG A 238 14.77 -0.26 8.05
CA ARG A 238 14.43 -1.01 6.84
C ARG A 238 15.32 -0.61 5.68
N ARG A 239 15.56 -1.52 4.77
CA ARG A 239 16.21 -1.17 3.51
C ARG A 239 15.23 -0.37 2.66
N ALA A 240 15.62 0.85 2.28
CA ALA A 240 14.86 1.61 1.31
C ALA A 240 14.83 0.82 0.00
N SER A 241 13.64 0.41 -0.42
CA SER A 241 13.48 -0.32 -1.67
C SER A 241 13.46 0.65 -2.84
N MET A 242 14.30 0.37 -3.82
CA MET A 242 14.09 0.59 -5.26
C MET A 242 14.38 1.94 -5.93
N ALA A 243 14.49 3.09 -5.27
CA ALA A 243 14.80 4.33 -6.00
C ALA A 243 16.27 4.76 -5.95
N ALA A 244 17.05 4.26 -5.01
CA ALA A 244 18.47 4.61 -4.89
C ALA A 244 19.38 3.59 -5.59
N LYS A 245 20.32 4.07 -6.37
CA LYS A 245 21.39 3.25 -7.00
C LYS A 245 22.28 2.52 -5.96
N THR A 246 22.18 2.90 -4.70
CA THR A 246 22.80 2.26 -3.54
C THR A 246 21.74 1.91 -2.53
N PRO A 247 21.80 0.72 -1.87
CA PRO A 247 20.85 0.38 -0.81
C PRO A 247 21.10 1.35 0.36
N THR A 248 20.15 2.25 0.58
CA THR A 248 20.11 3.12 1.74
C THR A 248 19.23 2.48 2.80
N THR A 249 19.71 2.44 4.03
CA THR A 249 18.88 2.07 5.18
C THR A 249 18.09 3.30 5.60
N VAL A 250 16.80 3.13 5.78
CA VAL A 250 15.89 4.17 6.29
C VAL A 250 15.36 3.70 7.63
N THR A 251 15.33 4.59 8.60
CA THR A 251 14.74 4.32 9.91
C THR A 251 13.34 4.91 9.97
N GLU A 252 12.35 4.06 10.03
CA GLU A 252 10.99 4.45 10.39
C GLU A 252 10.88 4.54 11.90
N ARG A 253 10.18 5.57 12.37
CA ARG A 253 10.01 5.83 13.80
C ARG A 253 8.54 5.98 14.15
N LEU A 254 8.24 5.58 15.37
CA LEU A 254 6.92 5.76 15.96
C LEU A 254 7.04 6.79 17.09
N PHE A 255 6.20 7.78 17.05
CA PHE A 255 6.15 8.87 18.01
C PHE A 255 4.81 8.92 18.74
N ILE A 256 4.81 9.58 19.90
CA ILE A 256 3.60 9.95 20.65
C ILE A 256 3.80 11.34 21.25
N GLN A 257 2.72 12.08 21.50
CA GLN A 257 2.84 13.38 22.17
C GLN A 257 3.39 13.19 23.59
N GLN A 258 4.38 14.00 23.96
CA GLN A 258 5.11 13.90 25.25
C GLN A 258 4.17 13.94 26.47
N ARG A 259 3.06 14.70 26.38
CA ARG A 259 2.08 14.82 27.49
C ARG A 259 1.35 13.51 27.82
N PHE A 260 1.39 12.50 26.94
CA PHE A 260 0.74 11.20 27.16
C PHE A 260 1.72 10.06 27.52
N VAL A 261 3.01 10.32 27.60
CA VAL A 261 4.02 9.29 27.94
C VAL A 261 3.97 8.87 29.40
N SER A 262 3.40 9.71 30.28
CA SER A 262 3.37 9.49 31.74
C SER A 262 2.03 8.97 32.25
N MET A 263 1.10 8.61 31.36
CA MET A 263 -0.17 7.99 31.69
C MET A 263 -0.04 6.47 31.51
#